data_412f8734da1cecd21d6b5a0489de79e8
#
_entry.id   412f8734da1cecd21d6b5a0489de79e8
#
_cell.length_a   1.000
_cell.length_b   1.000
_cell.length_c   1.000
_cell.angle_alpha   90.00
_cell.angle_beta   90.00
_cell.angle_gamma   90.00
#
_symmetry.space_group_name_H-M   'P 1'
#
loop_
_entity.id
_entity.type
_entity.pdbx_description
1 polymer ?
#
loop_
_entity_poly.entity_id
_entity_poly.type
_entity_poly.pdbx_seq_one_letter_code
_entity_poly.pdbx_strand_id
1 'polypeptide(L)'
;SFHMTPSSLLEQYGPRETMEYDVVVVGGGPGGLATAIRLKQLAAEKGTELSVVVLEKGSEPGAHILSGALMDPRAITELFPNWKALGAPLNQPVTGDEMLLLRQTGKISTPQFLIPKCLHNEGNFVISLGNIVRWLGEQAEALGVEIFPGFPAAEVLYNDDGAVKGVATGNLGVGKDGQPTDNFQLGMELHAKYTIFAEGSRGH
;
A
#
# COMPACT_ATOMS: atom_id res chain seq x y z
N SER A 1 -21.04 -15.45 -30.21
CA SER A 1 -20.20 -14.31 -29.82
C SER A 1 -18.89 -14.83 -29.25
N PHE A 2 -17.80 -14.41 -29.82
CA PHE A 2 -16.46 -14.81 -29.39
C PHE A 2 -16.13 -14.03 -28.14
N HIS A 3 -16.14 -14.67 -26.96
CA HIS A 3 -15.72 -14.05 -25.74
C HIS A 3 -14.20 -14.13 -25.63
N MET A 4 -13.55 -12.98 -25.51
CA MET A 4 -12.10 -12.93 -25.30
C MET A 4 -11.75 -13.38 -23.88
N THR A 5 -10.81 -14.31 -23.78
CA THR A 5 -10.24 -14.74 -22.50
C THR A 5 -9.06 -13.84 -22.10
N PRO A 6 -8.62 -13.84 -20.85
CA PRO A 6 -7.39 -13.12 -20.47
C PRO A 6 -6.18 -13.48 -21.33
N SER A 7 -6.02 -14.75 -21.70
CA SER A 7 -4.96 -15.19 -22.59
C SER A 7 -5.08 -14.61 -24.00
N SER A 8 -6.28 -14.56 -24.56
CA SER A 8 -6.50 -13.97 -25.89
C SER A 8 -6.32 -12.45 -25.89
N LEU A 9 -6.64 -11.78 -24.79
CA LEU A 9 -6.36 -10.35 -24.64
C LEU A 9 -4.85 -10.10 -24.63
N LEU A 10 -4.09 -10.92 -23.93
CA LEU A 10 -2.63 -10.81 -23.91
C LEU A 10 -2.02 -11.06 -25.30
N GLU A 11 -2.52 -12.05 -26.04
CA GLU A 11 -2.09 -12.34 -27.42
C GLU A 11 -2.40 -11.18 -28.37
N GLN A 12 -3.56 -10.55 -28.23
CA GLN A 12 -3.99 -9.48 -29.13
C GLN A 12 -3.32 -8.14 -28.81
N TYR A 13 -3.17 -7.78 -27.54
CA TYR A 13 -2.72 -6.46 -27.10
C TYR A 13 -1.31 -6.44 -26.50
N GLY A 14 -0.75 -7.63 -26.23
CA GLY A 14 0.56 -7.76 -25.63
C GLY A 14 1.74 -7.63 -26.60
N PRO A 15 2.95 -7.75 -26.08
CA PRO A 15 3.25 -8.06 -24.68
C PRO A 15 2.96 -6.90 -23.73
N ARG A 16 2.83 -7.19 -22.44
CA ARG A 16 2.73 -6.17 -21.41
C ARG A 16 4.01 -5.35 -21.33
N GLU A 17 3.87 -4.07 -21.04
CA GLU A 17 5.03 -3.24 -20.67
C GLU A 17 5.61 -3.74 -19.35
N THR A 18 6.93 -3.67 -19.25
CA THR A 18 7.68 -4.14 -18.07
C THR A 18 8.47 -2.98 -17.48
N MET A 19 8.37 -2.82 -16.16
CA MET A 19 9.19 -1.90 -15.38
C MET A 19 9.98 -2.70 -14.36
N GLU A 20 11.19 -2.25 -14.06
CA GLU A 20 12.08 -2.93 -13.14
C GLU A 20 12.36 -2.08 -11.92
N TYR A 21 12.29 -2.71 -10.73
CA TYR A 21 12.56 -2.10 -9.44
C TYR A 21 13.42 -3.01 -8.58
N ASP A 22 14.04 -2.47 -7.56
CA ASP A 22 14.68 -3.29 -6.53
C ASP A 22 13.62 -3.96 -5.64
N VAL A 23 12.59 -3.19 -5.26
CA VAL A 23 11.51 -3.68 -4.39
C VAL A 23 10.15 -3.25 -4.94
N VAL A 24 9.24 -4.20 -5.03
CA VAL A 24 7.82 -3.95 -5.26
C VAL A 24 7.06 -4.28 -3.99
N VAL A 25 6.30 -3.32 -3.48
CA VAL A 25 5.41 -3.49 -2.33
C VAL A 25 3.98 -3.51 -2.83
N VAL A 26 3.28 -4.60 -2.60
CA VAL A 26 1.88 -4.75 -2.97
C VAL A 26 1.00 -4.37 -1.79
N GLY A 27 0.30 -3.27 -1.93
CA GLY A 27 -0.55 -2.73 -0.89
C GLY A 27 -0.08 -1.36 -0.40
N GLY A 28 -0.89 -0.34 -0.65
CA GLY A 28 -0.66 1.06 -0.26
C GLY A 28 -1.28 1.43 1.08
N GLY A 29 -1.56 0.44 1.92
CA GLY A 29 -1.97 0.67 3.29
C GLY A 29 -0.81 1.08 4.19
N PRO A 30 -1.09 1.30 5.49
CA PRO A 30 -0.07 1.79 6.41
C PRO A 30 1.16 0.88 6.51
N GLY A 31 0.96 -0.44 6.48
CA GLY A 31 2.05 -1.42 6.55
C GLY A 31 2.96 -1.37 5.33
N GLY A 32 2.38 -1.29 4.15
CA GLY A 32 3.14 -1.20 2.89
C GLY A 32 3.92 0.10 2.79
N LEU A 33 3.29 1.22 3.11
CA LEU A 33 3.94 2.53 3.09
C LEU A 33 5.04 2.63 4.15
N ALA A 34 4.80 2.14 5.37
CA ALA A 34 5.81 2.12 6.42
C ALA A 34 7.03 1.28 6.02
N THR A 35 6.80 0.13 5.39
CA THR A 35 7.87 -0.72 4.88
C THR A 35 8.69 0.00 3.81
N ALA A 36 8.03 0.62 2.84
CA ALA A 36 8.70 1.37 1.78
C ALA A 36 9.53 2.55 2.33
N ILE A 37 8.96 3.29 3.27
CA ILE A 37 9.63 4.39 3.96
C ILE A 37 10.90 3.88 4.67
N ARG A 38 10.76 2.82 5.46
CA ARG A 38 11.89 2.27 6.22
C ARG A 38 13.00 1.76 5.31
N LEU A 39 12.66 1.12 4.22
CA LEU A 39 13.64 0.69 3.21
C LEU A 39 14.42 1.86 2.63
N LYS A 40 13.74 2.94 2.29
CA LYS A 40 14.39 4.16 1.78
C LYS A 40 15.27 4.84 2.83
N GLN A 41 14.82 4.89 4.08
CA GLN A 41 15.63 5.45 5.18
C GLN A 41 16.90 4.63 5.38
N LEU A 42 16.81 3.30 5.42
CA LEU A 42 17.96 2.42 5.57
C LEU A 42 18.93 2.51 4.39
N ALA A 43 18.41 2.61 3.17
CA ALA A 43 19.24 2.80 1.98
C ALA A 43 20.02 4.12 2.04
N ALA A 44 19.36 5.19 2.47
CA ALA A 44 20.00 6.49 2.66
C ALA A 44 21.11 6.45 3.72
N GLU A 45 20.86 5.80 4.85
CA GLU A 45 21.86 5.61 5.91
C GLU A 45 23.10 4.88 5.41
N LYS A 46 22.93 3.92 4.49
CA LYS A 46 24.02 3.15 3.91
C LYS A 46 24.63 3.78 2.67
N GLY A 47 24.11 4.92 2.22
CA GLY A 47 24.55 5.56 0.99
C GLY A 47 24.26 4.74 -0.28
N THR A 48 23.26 3.87 -0.25
CA THR A 48 22.87 3.00 -1.35
C THR A 48 21.59 3.52 -1.99
N GLU A 49 21.51 3.47 -3.31
CA GLU A 49 20.28 3.73 -4.04
C GLU A 49 19.41 2.47 -4.06
N LEU A 50 18.13 2.66 -3.79
CA LEU A 50 17.15 1.58 -3.82
C LEU A 50 15.87 2.10 -4.48
N SER A 51 15.47 1.46 -5.57
CA SER A 51 14.20 1.78 -6.22
C SER A 51 13.07 0.97 -5.58
N VAL A 52 12.06 1.69 -5.09
CA VAL A 52 10.89 1.09 -4.42
C VAL A 52 9.63 1.62 -5.06
N VAL A 53 8.74 0.74 -5.41
CA VAL A 53 7.39 1.05 -5.90
C VAL A 53 6.36 0.41 -4.99
N VAL A 54 5.28 1.15 -4.73
CA VAL A 54 4.11 0.66 -4.00
C VAL A 54 2.93 0.63 -4.95
N LEU A 55 2.30 -0.54 -5.07
CA LEU A 55 1.04 -0.68 -5.79
C LEU A 55 -0.14 -0.50 -4.83
N GLU A 56 -1.08 0.37 -5.22
CA GLU A 56 -2.29 0.63 -4.48
C GLU A 56 -3.51 0.40 -5.37
N LYS A 57 -4.44 -0.43 -4.92
CA LYS A 57 -5.67 -0.73 -5.67
C LYS A 57 -6.65 0.44 -5.69
N GLY A 58 -6.63 1.30 -4.66
CA GLY A 58 -7.46 2.50 -4.61
C GLY A 58 -6.94 3.62 -5.50
N SER A 59 -7.77 4.63 -5.73
CA SER A 59 -7.41 5.81 -6.53
C SER A 59 -6.30 6.65 -5.90
N GLU A 60 -6.12 6.53 -4.60
CA GLU A 60 -5.04 7.15 -3.82
C GLU A 60 -4.80 6.32 -2.55
N PRO A 61 -3.62 6.46 -1.90
CA PRO A 61 -3.39 5.84 -0.60
C PRO A 61 -4.46 6.27 0.41
N GLY A 62 -5.03 5.31 1.11
CA GLY A 62 -6.08 5.56 2.11
C GLY A 62 -7.51 5.65 1.58
N ALA A 63 -7.73 5.57 0.26
CA ALA A 63 -9.05 5.72 -0.33
C ALA A 63 -10.07 4.65 0.14
N HIS A 64 -9.61 3.46 0.49
CA HIS A 64 -10.45 2.35 0.92
C HIS A 64 -10.38 2.06 2.42
N ILE A 65 -9.75 2.93 3.19
CA ILE A 65 -9.53 2.72 4.61
C ILE A 65 -10.56 3.47 5.44
N LEU A 66 -11.21 2.77 6.35
CA LEU A 66 -12.19 3.34 7.26
C LEU A 66 -11.51 4.27 8.27
N SER A 67 -12.21 5.33 8.63
CA SER A 67 -11.78 6.28 9.64
C SER A 67 -11.93 5.72 11.04
N GLY A 68 -11.14 6.22 11.97
CA GLY A 68 -11.30 5.98 13.40
C GLY A 68 -10.44 4.87 13.95
N ALA A 69 -9.15 5.07 13.99
CA ALA A 69 -8.23 4.19 14.69
C ALA A 69 -7.46 4.94 15.78
N LEU A 70 -6.96 4.20 16.75
CA LEU A 70 -6.00 4.68 17.72
C LEU A 70 -4.61 4.47 17.19
N MET A 71 -3.76 5.44 17.39
CA MET A 71 -2.36 5.36 17.03
C MET A 71 -1.47 5.56 18.25
N ASP A 72 -0.53 4.64 18.43
CA ASP A 72 0.56 4.81 19.38
C ASP A 72 1.63 5.70 18.73
N PRO A 73 1.89 6.89 19.28
CA PRO A 73 2.87 7.80 18.67
C PRO A 73 4.31 7.28 18.71
N ARG A 74 4.62 6.24 19.47
CA ARG A 74 5.96 5.64 19.50
C ARG A 74 6.38 5.10 18.13
N ALA A 75 5.48 4.44 17.44
CA ALA A 75 5.79 3.86 16.13
C ALA A 75 6.09 4.92 15.08
N ILE A 76 5.29 5.99 15.04
CA ILE A 76 5.55 7.08 14.09
C ILE A 76 6.79 7.88 14.48
N THR A 77 7.10 7.98 15.78
CA THR A 77 8.31 8.61 16.26
C THR A 77 9.55 7.82 15.85
N GLU A 78 9.48 6.51 15.78
CA GLU A 78 10.57 5.68 15.26
C GLU A 78 10.82 5.90 13.78
N LEU A 79 9.77 6.03 12.96
CA LEU A 79 9.89 6.33 11.53
C LEU A 79 10.29 7.79 11.30
N PHE A 80 9.63 8.70 11.98
CA PHE A 80 9.79 10.14 11.83
C PHE A 80 9.87 10.82 13.21
N PRO A 81 11.07 10.94 13.80
CA PRO A 81 11.20 11.63 15.09
C PRO A 81 10.63 13.05 15.12
N ASN A 82 10.58 13.70 13.97
CA ASN A 82 10.05 15.05 13.78
C ASN A 82 8.62 15.07 13.21
N TRP A 83 7.82 14.05 13.49
CA TRP A 83 6.48 13.89 12.87
C TRP A 83 5.54 15.08 13.12
N LYS A 84 5.68 15.77 14.26
CA LYS A 84 4.89 16.97 14.55
C LYS A 84 5.24 18.11 13.61
N ALA A 85 6.52 18.34 13.37
CA ALA A 85 7.01 19.36 12.44
C ALA A 85 6.67 19.01 10.98
N LEU A 86 6.59 17.74 10.64
CA LEU A 86 6.19 17.25 9.32
C LEU A 86 4.66 17.29 9.09
N GLY A 87 3.87 17.61 10.11
CA GLY A 87 2.43 17.74 9.98
C GLY A 87 1.65 16.44 9.95
N ALA A 88 2.13 15.41 10.66
CA ALA A 88 1.38 14.16 10.77
C ALA A 88 -0.04 14.43 11.31
N PRO A 89 -1.09 13.87 10.67
CA PRO A 89 -2.48 14.18 10.99
C PRO A 89 -2.97 13.41 12.22
N LEU A 90 -2.34 13.66 13.36
CA LEU A 90 -2.74 13.14 14.65
C LEU A 90 -3.60 14.19 15.35
N ASN A 91 -4.87 13.85 15.60
CA ASN A 91 -5.84 14.82 16.08
C ASN A 91 -5.67 15.09 17.58
N GLN A 92 -6.34 14.37 18.43
CA GLN A 92 -6.35 14.62 19.86
C GLN A 92 -5.98 13.38 20.67
N PRO A 93 -5.35 13.57 21.86
CA PRO A 93 -5.17 12.47 22.79
C PRO A 93 -6.50 11.82 23.15
N VAL A 94 -6.51 10.50 23.22
CA VAL A 94 -7.74 9.74 23.46
C VAL A 94 -7.93 9.49 24.93
N THR A 95 -9.17 9.67 25.41
CA THR A 95 -9.59 9.26 26.74
C THR A 95 -9.90 7.78 26.80
N GLY A 96 -9.93 7.18 28.00
CA GLY A 96 -10.23 5.76 28.18
C GLY A 96 -11.58 5.31 27.62
N ASP A 97 -12.59 6.17 27.67
CA ASP A 97 -13.95 5.88 27.18
C ASP A 97 -14.00 5.82 25.65
N GLU A 98 -13.29 6.70 24.98
CA GLU A 98 -13.16 6.70 23.52
C GLU A 98 -12.44 5.43 23.02
N MET A 99 -11.46 4.93 23.77
CA MET A 99 -10.77 3.68 23.47
C MET A 99 -11.72 2.48 23.47
N LEU A 100 -12.64 2.41 24.45
CA LEU A 100 -13.62 1.34 24.53
C LEU A 100 -14.58 1.33 23.34
N LEU A 101 -15.01 2.49 22.90
CA LEU A 101 -15.89 2.64 21.74
C LEU A 101 -15.21 2.16 20.46
N LEU A 102 -13.96 2.50 20.27
CA LEU A 102 -13.19 2.09 19.09
C LEU A 102 -12.91 0.58 19.06
N ARG A 103 -12.77 -0.05 20.22
CA ARG A 103 -12.62 -1.50 20.32
C ARG A 103 -13.89 -2.27 19.90
N GLN A 104 -15.05 -1.71 20.14
CA GLN A 104 -16.34 -2.35 19.78
C GLN A 104 -16.64 -2.26 18.29
N THR A 105 -16.15 -1.25 17.61
CA THR A 105 -16.41 -1.03 16.18
C THR A 105 -15.37 -1.63 15.26
N GLY A 106 -14.24 -2.12 15.79
CA GLY A 106 -13.07 -2.36 14.98
C GLY A 106 -12.57 -3.78 14.87
N LYS A 107 -13.05 -4.54 13.91
CA LYS A 107 -12.26 -5.61 13.30
C LYS A 107 -11.43 -5.04 12.14
N ILE A 108 -10.62 -4.06 12.40
CA ILE A 108 -9.69 -3.54 11.40
C ILE A 108 -8.37 -4.28 11.63
N SER A 109 -7.95 -5.02 10.62
CA SER A 109 -6.60 -5.57 10.54
C SER A 109 -5.63 -4.40 10.37
N THR A 110 -5.16 -3.84 11.48
CA THR A 110 -4.22 -2.72 11.46
C THR A 110 -2.78 -3.23 11.57
N PRO A 111 -1.82 -2.58 10.88
CA PRO A 111 -0.41 -2.81 11.12
C PRO A 111 -0.06 -2.59 12.59
N GLN A 112 1.01 -3.24 13.08
CA GLN A 112 1.35 -3.21 14.50
C GLN A 112 1.45 -1.81 15.10
N PHE A 113 1.86 -0.81 14.33
CA PHE A 113 1.97 0.56 14.83
C PHE A 113 0.63 1.31 14.93
N LEU A 114 -0.45 0.73 14.39
CA LEU A 114 -1.80 1.27 14.48
C LEU A 114 -2.72 0.44 15.37
N ILE A 115 -2.18 -0.53 16.10
CA ILE A 115 -2.98 -1.36 17.00
C ILE A 115 -3.39 -0.53 18.21
N PRO A 116 -4.68 -0.54 18.57
CA PRO A 116 -5.10 0.00 19.85
C PRO A 116 -4.50 -0.84 20.97
N LYS A 117 -3.33 -0.44 21.44
CA LYS A 117 -2.77 -1.03 22.64
C LYS A 117 -3.61 -0.58 23.82
N CYS A 118 -4.10 -1.61 24.53
CA CYS A 118 -4.90 -1.45 25.74
C CYS A 118 -4.67 -0.16 26.52
N LEU A 119 -5.71 0.45 26.86
CA LEU A 119 -6.15 1.16 28.06
C LEU A 119 -5.14 1.94 28.92
N HIS A 120 -3.83 1.81 28.70
CA HIS A 120 -2.81 2.52 29.46
C HIS A 120 -2.07 3.59 28.65
N ASN A 121 -2.67 4.05 27.58
CA ASN A 121 -1.96 4.88 26.62
C ASN A 121 -2.32 6.36 26.80
N GLU A 122 -1.83 6.92 27.86
CA GLU A 122 -1.66 8.37 27.93
C GLU A 122 -0.74 8.78 26.77
N GLY A 123 -1.29 9.54 25.81
CA GLY A 123 -0.53 10.03 24.68
C GLY A 123 -0.88 9.39 23.33
N ASN A 124 -1.76 8.40 23.27
CA ASN A 124 -2.30 7.93 22.03
C ASN A 124 -3.31 8.91 21.45
N PHE A 125 -3.46 8.91 20.15
CA PHE A 125 -4.27 9.86 19.41
C PHE A 125 -5.36 9.15 18.61
N VAL A 126 -6.55 9.78 18.53
CA VAL A 126 -7.56 9.38 17.55
C VAL A 126 -7.13 9.90 16.20
N ILE A 127 -7.08 9.02 15.22
CA ILE A 127 -6.73 9.36 13.85
C ILE A 127 -7.80 8.91 12.88
N SER A 128 -7.87 9.57 11.74
CA SER A 128 -8.46 9.02 10.53
C SER A 128 -7.39 8.17 9.85
N LEU A 129 -7.65 6.87 9.69
CA LEU A 129 -6.71 5.98 8.98
C LEU A 129 -6.45 6.47 7.55
N GLY A 130 -7.47 6.97 6.86
CA GLY A 130 -7.29 7.52 5.53
C GLY A 130 -6.34 8.71 5.51
N ASN A 131 -6.41 9.58 6.51
CA ASN A 131 -5.54 10.75 6.60
C ASN A 131 -4.09 10.38 6.92
N ILE A 132 -3.87 9.45 7.85
CA ILE A 132 -2.49 9.03 8.17
C ILE A 132 -1.86 8.27 6.99
N VAL A 133 -2.62 7.47 6.28
CA VAL A 133 -2.12 6.75 5.10
C VAL A 133 -1.77 7.72 3.97
N ARG A 134 -2.58 8.74 3.74
CA ARG A 134 -2.24 9.80 2.77
C ARG A 134 -0.95 10.52 3.17
N TRP A 135 -0.83 10.89 4.43
CA TRP A 135 0.38 11.53 4.93
C TRP A 135 1.62 10.62 4.79
N LEU A 136 1.49 9.33 5.12
CA LEU A 136 2.57 8.36 4.90
C LEU A 136 2.93 8.25 3.41
N GLY A 137 1.94 8.28 2.53
CA GLY A 137 2.15 8.30 1.08
C GLY A 137 2.97 9.53 0.64
N GLU A 138 2.65 10.70 1.16
CA GLU A 138 3.40 11.92 0.89
C GLU A 138 4.85 11.82 1.39
N GLN A 139 5.06 11.26 2.58
CA GLN A 139 6.40 11.06 3.12
C GLN A 139 7.19 10.02 2.31
N ALA A 140 6.53 8.96 1.88
CA ALA A 140 7.14 7.95 1.01
C ALA A 140 7.60 8.55 -0.32
N GLU A 141 6.75 9.32 -0.97
CA GLU A 141 7.09 10.03 -2.22
C GLU A 141 8.24 11.01 -2.02
N ALA A 142 8.25 11.74 -0.90
CA ALA A 142 9.34 12.66 -0.57
C ALA A 142 10.70 11.93 -0.43
N LEU A 143 10.67 10.65 -0.04
CA LEU A 143 11.86 9.80 0.03
C LEU A 143 12.21 9.12 -1.31
N GLY A 144 11.44 9.36 -2.35
CA GLY A 144 11.65 8.78 -3.67
C GLY A 144 10.96 7.45 -3.92
N VAL A 145 10.00 7.06 -3.09
CA VAL A 145 9.13 5.91 -3.38
C VAL A 145 8.16 6.29 -4.48
N GLU A 146 8.03 5.44 -5.49
CA GLU A 146 6.98 5.58 -6.50
C GLU A 146 5.70 4.91 -5.99
N ILE A 147 4.58 5.58 -6.12
CA ILE A 147 3.26 5.05 -5.76
C ILE A 147 2.41 4.99 -7.01
N PHE A 148 1.86 3.81 -7.32
CA PHE A 148 0.93 3.61 -8.42
C PHE A 148 -0.47 3.35 -7.87
N PRO A 149 -1.30 4.39 -7.74
CA PRO A 149 -2.68 4.24 -7.34
C PRO A 149 -3.56 3.76 -8.49
N GLY A 150 -4.62 3.03 -8.16
CA GLY A 150 -5.55 2.51 -9.16
C GLY A 150 -5.08 1.26 -9.90
N PHE A 151 -4.00 0.63 -9.46
CA PHE A 151 -3.44 -0.57 -10.10
C PHE A 151 -3.44 -1.74 -9.11
N PRO A 152 -4.48 -2.59 -9.11
CA PRO A 152 -4.47 -3.81 -8.32
C PRO A 152 -3.48 -4.82 -8.91
N ALA A 153 -2.72 -5.48 -8.04
CA ALA A 153 -1.95 -6.64 -8.45
C ALA A 153 -2.92 -7.78 -8.77
N ALA A 154 -2.85 -8.31 -9.98
CA ALA A 154 -3.75 -9.35 -10.47
C ALA A 154 -3.08 -10.72 -10.56
N GLU A 155 -1.77 -10.76 -10.70
CA GLU A 155 -1.03 -11.99 -10.95
C GLU A 155 0.36 -11.89 -10.35
N VAL A 156 0.81 -12.96 -9.70
CA VAL A 156 2.21 -13.10 -9.25
C VAL A 156 3.00 -13.73 -10.39
N LEU A 157 4.14 -13.13 -10.72
CA LEU A 157 5.03 -13.62 -11.77
C LEU A 157 6.20 -14.39 -11.14
N TYR A 158 6.60 -15.46 -11.80
CA TYR A 158 7.67 -16.34 -11.35
C TYR A 158 8.78 -16.46 -12.38
N ASN A 159 10.01 -16.57 -11.89
CA ASN A 159 11.14 -16.99 -12.70
C ASN A 159 11.08 -18.51 -12.99
N ASP A 160 11.90 -18.97 -13.90
CA ASP A 160 11.96 -20.40 -14.26
C ASP A 160 12.37 -21.29 -13.08
N ASP A 161 13.10 -20.75 -12.11
CA ASP A 161 13.51 -21.45 -10.89
C ASP A 161 12.41 -21.47 -9.79
N GLY A 162 11.25 -20.88 -10.04
CA GLY A 162 10.14 -20.81 -9.11
C GLY A 162 10.17 -19.63 -8.14
N ALA A 163 11.20 -18.81 -8.15
CA ALA A 163 11.26 -17.59 -7.34
C ALA A 163 10.29 -16.53 -7.90
N VAL A 164 9.76 -15.68 -7.01
CA VAL A 164 8.91 -14.56 -7.41
C VAL A 164 9.72 -13.55 -8.20
N LYS A 165 9.27 -13.27 -9.42
CA LYS A 165 9.88 -12.30 -10.33
C LYS A 165 9.29 -10.91 -10.16
N GLY A 166 8.07 -10.83 -9.71
CA GLY A 166 7.31 -9.61 -9.56
C GLY A 166 5.81 -9.84 -9.64
N VAL A 167 5.10 -8.83 -10.04
CA VAL A 167 3.63 -8.90 -10.20
C VAL A 167 3.20 -8.25 -11.51
N ALA A 168 2.05 -8.68 -12.01
CA ALA A 168 1.35 -8.01 -13.10
C ALA A 168 0.12 -7.32 -12.56
N THR A 169 -0.15 -6.11 -13.07
CA THR A 169 -1.38 -5.38 -12.76
C THR A 169 -2.52 -5.89 -13.62
N GLY A 170 -3.75 -5.67 -13.15
CA GLY A 170 -4.94 -6.01 -13.92
C GLY A 170 -5.12 -5.10 -15.14
N ASN A 171 -5.87 -5.60 -16.13
CA ASN A 171 -6.25 -4.81 -17.28
C ASN A 171 -7.25 -3.73 -16.89
N LEU A 172 -7.15 -2.57 -17.51
CA LEU A 172 -8.07 -1.46 -17.34
C LEU A 172 -9.03 -1.38 -18.54
N GLY A 173 -10.20 -0.77 -18.33
CA GLY A 173 -11.17 -0.59 -19.39
C GLY A 173 -11.82 -1.90 -19.85
N VAL A 174 -12.04 -2.82 -18.94
CA VAL A 174 -12.77 -4.06 -19.17
C VAL A 174 -14.21 -3.87 -18.70
N GLY A 175 -15.17 -4.22 -19.57
CA GLY A 175 -16.60 -4.15 -19.25
C GLY A 175 -17.04 -5.24 -18.27
N LYS A 176 -18.30 -5.13 -17.81
CA LYS A 176 -18.91 -6.11 -16.90
C LYS A 176 -18.99 -7.52 -17.50
N ASP A 177 -19.02 -7.61 -18.82
CA ASP A 177 -19.01 -8.85 -19.58
C ASP A 177 -17.60 -9.46 -19.76
N GLY A 178 -16.57 -8.82 -19.19
CA GLY A 178 -15.19 -9.23 -19.36
C GLY A 178 -14.57 -8.84 -20.70
N GLN A 179 -15.25 -8.05 -21.51
CA GLN A 179 -14.79 -7.66 -22.84
C GLN A 179 -14.11 -6.29 -22.82
N PRO A 180 -13.11 -6.05 -23.69
CA PRO A 180 -12.46 -4.75 -23.77
C PRO A 180 -13.43 -3.67 -24.24
N THR A 181 -13.33 -2.50 -23.62
CA THR A 181 -14.01 -1.26 -24.02
C THR A 181 -13.06 -0.39 -24.84
N ASP A 182 -13.54 0.76 -25.32
CA ASP A 182 -12.71 1.73 -26.05
C ASP A 182 -11.55 2.30 -25.19
N ASN A 183 -11.66 2.19 -23.87
CA ASN A 183 -10.64 2.63 -22.93
C ASN A 183 -9.73 1.49 -22.43
N PHE A 184 -9.76 0.36 -23.11
CA PHE A 184 -8.98 -0.80 -22.72
C PHE A 184 -7.48 -0.50 -22.71
N GLN A 185 -6.85 -0.87 -21.60
CA GLN A 185 -5.39 -0.87 -21.45
C GLN A 185 -4.95 -2.19 -20.84
N LEU A 186 -4.01 -2.84 -21.49
CA LEU A 186 -3.38 -4.03 -20.94
C LEU A 186 -2.63 -3.69 -19.65
N GLY A 187 -2.69 -4.57 -18.66
CA GLY A 187 -1.87 -4.44 -17.44
C GLY A 187 -0.39 -4.42 -17.74
N MET A 188 0.40 -3.97 -16.77
CA MET A 188 1.85 -3.94 -16.87
C MET A 188 2.49 -4.96 -15.93
N GLU A 189 3.74 -5.32 -16.20
CA GLU A 189 4.55 -6.15 -15.31
C GLU A 189 5.52 -5.30 -14.52
N LEU A 190 5.58 -5.51 -13.23
CA LEU A 190 6.56 -4.91 -12.34
C LEU A 190 7.49 -6.00 -11.85
N HIS A 191 8.71 -6.01 -12.37
CA HIS A 191 9.73 -6.95 -11.97
C HIS A 191 10.55 -6.36 -10.83
N ALA A 192 10.91 -7.18 -9.86
CA ALA A 192 11.66 -6.76 -8.70
C ALA A 192 12.61 -7.84 -8.21
N LYS A 193 13.68 -7.42 -7.55
CA LYS A 193 14.53 -8.33 -6.80
C LYS A 193 13.80 -8.90 -5.59
N TYR A 194 12.98 -8.08 -4.94
CA TYR A 194 12.16 -8.45 -3.79
C TYR A 194 10.73 -7.96 -3.98
N THR A 195 9.76 -8.82 -3.73
CA THR A 195 8.34 -8.49 -3.76
C THR A 195 7.77 -8.69 -2.37
N ILE A 196 7.18 -7.63 -1.81
CA ILE A 196 6.62 -7.65 -0.46
C ILE A 196 5.11 -7.53 -0.58
N PHE A 197 4.38 -8.50 -0.05
CA PHE A 197 2.93 -8.47 0.01
C PHE A 197 2.51 -7.89 1.36
N ALA A 198 2.08 -6.64 1.33
CA ALA A 198 1.69 -5.87 2.51
C ALA A 198 0.18 -5.68 2.60
N GLU A 199 -0.59 -6.37 1.78
CA GLU A 199 -2.02 -6.44 1.93
C GLU A 199 -2.35 -7.24 3.17
N GLY A 200 -3.32 -6.77 3.98
CA GLY A 200 -3.74 -7.47 5.18
C GLY A 200 -4.31 -8.85 4.88
N SER A 201 -4.62 -9.62 5.92
CA SER A 201 -5.12 -10.99 5.84
C SER A 201 -6.39 -11.20 4.97
N ARG A 202 -6.94 -10.14 4.41
CA ARG A 202 -8.09 -10.12 3.50
C ARG A 202 -7.75 -9.57 2.12
N GLY A 203 -6.48 -9.46 1.79
CA GLY A 203 -6.04 -9.11 0.45
C GLY A 203 -6.35 -10.24 -0.51
N HIS A 204 -7.38 -10.07 -1.30
CA HIS A 204 -7.77 -10.98 -2.38
C HIS A 204 -7.73 -10.27 -3.71
#